data_083ad2cd6789b6b329be552ebc45a0e5
#
_entry.id   083ad2cd6789b6b329be552ebc45a0e5
#
_cell.length_a   1.000
_cell.length_b   1.000
_cell.length_c   1.000
_cell.angle_alpha   90.00
_cell.angle_beta   90.00
_cell.angle_gamma   90.00
#
_symmetry.space_group_name_H-M   'P 1'
#
loop_
_entity.id
_entity.type
_entity.pdbx_description
1 polymer ?
#
loop_
_entity_poly.entity_id
_entity_poly.type
_entity_poly.pdbx_seq_one_letter_code
_entity_poly.pdbx_strand_id
1 'polypeptide(L)'
;HVYNPDGTDVKDGLTMDPSFEDMDRVFKAIDEQYHMKAIARTVRYVHSGSNNSLKAFYYTDGKTYESKTINFEIVDRVGGGDAFSSGLIYALMEDNMSPQDTVNFAVASSVMKHAIRGDTNITSVDQIKRLMNNSSFDVQR
;
A
#
# COMPACT_ATOMS: atom_id res chain seq x y z
N HIS A 1 4.56 -16.41 9.70
CA HIS A 1 5.64 -16.94 8.86
C HIS A 1 5.04 -17.86 7.81
N VAL A 2 5.51 -17.77 6.58
CA VAL A 2 5.15 -18.63 5.46
C VAL A 2 6.44 -19.32 5.01
N TYR A 3 6.43 -20.64 4.95
CA TYR A 3 7.62 -21.43 4.66
C TYR A 3 7.51 -22.13 3.30
N ASN A 4 8.61 -22.14 2.56
CA ASN A 4 8.76 -22.97 1.37
C ASN A 4 8.75 -24.47 1.74
N PRO A 5 8.52 -25.37 0.79
CA PRO A 5 8.56 -26.82 1.05
C PRO A 5 9.89 -27.33 1.62
N ASP A 6 10.99 -26.62 1.40
CA ASP A 6 12.32 -26.92 1.95
C ASP A 6 12.54 -26.41 3.39
N GLY A 7 11.55 -25.73 3.97
CA GLY A 7 11.57 -25.18 5.33
C GLY A 7 12.17 -23.79 5.46
N THR A 8 12.57 -23.14 4.37
CA THR A 8 13.01 -21.74 4.38
C THR A 8 11.82 -20.79 4.45
N ASP A 9 11.95 -19.64 5.14
CA ASP A 9 10.90 -18.61 5.14
C ASP A 9 10.86 -17.93 3.75
N VAL A 10 9.68 -17.82 3.15
CA VAL A 10 9.48 -17.14 1.85
C VAL A 10 9.97 -15.69 1.85
N LYS A 11 10.10 -15.08 3.04
CA LYS A 11 10.63 -13.73 3.24
C LYS A 11 12.16 -13.69 3.40
N ASP A 12 12.83 -14.83 3.41
CA ASP A 12 14.29 -14.86 3.49
C ASP A 12 14.90 -14.08 2.32
N GLY A 13 15.82 -13.19 2.65
CA GLY A 13 16.45 -12.27 1.71
C GLY A 13 15.67 -10.99 1.43
N LEU A 14 14.43 -10.82 1.95
CA LEU A 14 13.73 -9.53 1.83
C LEU A 14 14.41 -8.45 2.64
N THR A 15 14.67 -7.34 1.98
CA THR A 15 15.15 -6.10 2.62
C THR A 15 13.98 -5.24 3.11
N MET A 16 14.31 -4.12 3.79
CA MET A 16 13.31 -3.10 4.16
C MET A 16 12.75 -2.38 2.93
N ASP A 17 13.52 -2.36 1.84
CA ASP A 17 13.11 -1.87 0.52
C ASP A 17 13.13 -3.04 -0.48
N PRO A 18 12.09 -3.86 -0.54
CA PRO A 18 12.03 -5.01 -1.44
C PRO A 18 11.83 -4.55 -2.88
N SER A 19 12.48 -5.25 -3.80
CA SER A 19 12.24 -5.09 -5.24
C SER A 19 10.85 -5.58 -5.63
N PHE A 20 10.41 -5.20 -6.84
CA PHE A 20 9.16 -5.73 -7.41
C PHE A 20 9.24 -7.26 -7.55
N GLU A 21 10.38 -7.78 -8.03
CA GLU A 21 10.62 -9.20 -8.23
C GLU A 21 10.58 -9.99 -6.91
N ASP A 22 11.14 -9.42 -5.83
CA ASP A 22 11.07 -10.03 -4.50
C ASP A 22 9.63 -10.14 -4.01
N MET A 23 8.85 -9.07 -4.19
CA MET A 23 7.46 -9.04 -3.76
C MET A 23 6.58 -9.97 -4.59
N ASP A 24 6.80 -10.03 -5.91
CA ASP A 24 6.09 -10.94 -6.79
C ASP A 24 6.37 -12.41 -6.39
N ARG A 25 7.63 -12.76 -6.14
CA ARG A 25 8.02 -14.09 -5.66
C ARG A 25 7.34 -14.45 -4.34
N VAL A 26 7.36 -13.54 -3.36
CA VAL A 26 6.76 -13.76 -2.05
C VAL A 26 5.24 -13.91 -2.13
N PHE A 27 4.57 -13.06 -2.91
CA PHE A 27 3.12 -13.13 -3.05
C PHE A 27 2.66 -14.41 -3.75
N LYS A 28 3.38 -14.85 -4.79
CA LYS A 28 3.11 -16.12 -5.45
C LYS A 28 3.26 -17.30 -4.51
N ALA A 29 4.32 -17.34 -3.70
CA ALA A 29 4.52 -18.40 -2.71
C ALA A 29 3.43 -18.41 -1.63
N ILE A 30 2.93 -17.24 -1.22
CA ILE A 30 1.79 -17.13 -0.29
C ILE A 30 0.51 -17.66 -0.96
N ASP A 31 0.25 -17.27 -2.20
CA ASP A 31 -0.94 -17.67 -2.94
C ASP A 31 -0.96 -19.20 -3.20
N GLU A 32 0.17 -19.77 -3.57
CA GLU A 32 0.31 -21.23 -3.73
C GLU A 32 -0.05 -22.02 -2.47
N GLN A 33 0.25 -21.47 -1.28
CA GLN A 33 -0.03 -22.14 -0.02
C GLN A 33 -1.44 -21.89 0.52
N TYR A 34 -1.95 -20.66 0.34
CA TYR A 34 -3.18 -20.20 1.02
C TYR A 34 -4.32 -19.86 0.08
N HIS A 35 -4.09 -19.87 -1.23
CA HIS A 35 -5.10 -19.54 -2.25
C HIS A 35 -5.80 -18.21 -1.98
N MET A 36 -4.99 -17.16 -1.80
CA MET A 36 -5.48 -15.84 -1.43
C MET A 36 -6.04 -15.10 -2.64
N LYS A 37 -7.24 -14.53 -2.51
CA LYS A 37 -7.83 -13.68 -3.57
C LYS A 37 -7.07 -12.39 -3.78
N ALA A 38 -6.50 -11.84 -2.70
CA ALA A 38 -5.72 -10.60 -2.74
C ALA A 38 -4.72 -10.57 -1.59
N ILE A 39 -3.54 -10.00 -1.85
CA ILE A 39 -2.49 -9.79 -0.85
C ILE A 39 -1.98 -8.36 -1.05
N ALA A 40 -1.76 -7.63 0.04
CA ALA A 40 -1.19 -6.30 -0.04
C ALA A 40 -0.11 -6.08 1.03
N ARG A 41 0.90 -5.27 0.71
CA ARG A 41 1.96 -4.85 1.63
C ARG A 41 2.32 -3.40 1.39
N THR A 42 2.41 -2.62 2.45
CA THR A 42 2.95 -1.25 2.42
C THR A 42 4.45 -1.25 2.70
N VAL A 43 5.17 -0.33 2.07
CA VAL A 43 6.59 -0.04 2.33
C VAL A 43 6.70 1.46 2.64
N ARG A 44 7.22 1.77 3.83
CA ARG A 44 7.43 3.15 4.28
C ARG A 44 8.91 3.47 4.30
N TYR A 45 9.25 4.63 3.77
CA TYR A 45 10.57 5.22 3.84
C TYR A 45 10.54 6.42 4.79
N VAL A 46 11.45 6.45 5.74
CA VAL A 46 11.60 7.55 6.70
C VAL A 46 12.80 8.39 6.27
N HIS A 47 12.56 9.62 5.79
CA HIS A 47 13.60 10.55 5.37
C HIS A 47 14.02 11.47 6.51
N SER A 48 13.06 11.87 7.36
CA SER A 48 13.26 12.63 8.58
C SER A 48 12.14 12.37 9.59
N GLY A 49 12.14 13.07 10.71
CA GLY A 49 11.10 12.91 11.73
C GLY A 49 9.68 13.15 11.23
N SER A 50 9.49 14.06 10.28
CA SER A 50 8.19 14.38 9.68
C SER A 50 8.07 13.99 8.20
N ASN A 51 9.18 13.94 7.45
CA ASN A 51 9.14 13.64 6.00
C ASN A 51 9.28 12.13 5.75
N ASN A 52 8.30 11.58 5.07
CA ASN A 52 8.22 10.15 4.77
C ASN A 52 7.73 9.93 3.33
N SER A 53 7.95 8.72 2.83
CA SER A 53 7.33 8.24 1.60
C SER A 53 6.62 6.92 1.86
N LEU A 54 5.56 6.66 1.12
CA LEU A 54 4.81 5.42 1.18
C LEU A 54 4.58 4.89 -0.23
N LYS A 55 4.82 3.60 -0.41
CA LYS A 55 4.34 2.81 -1.56
C LYS A 55 3.70 1.52 -1.05
N ALA A 56 3.02 0.82 -1.91
CA ALA A 56 2.49 -0.51 -1.62
C ALA A 56 2.61 -1.43 -2.82
N PHE A 57 2.62 -2.71 -2.53
CA PHE A 57 2.46 -3.79 -3.49
C PHE A 57 1.10 -4.45 -3.27
N TYR A 58 0.47 -4.85 -4.35
CA TYR A 58 -0.83 -5.50 -4.36
C TYR A 58 -0.79 -6.67 -5.34
N TYR A 59 -1.28 -7.82 -4.90
CA TYR A 59 -1.36 -9.03 -5.70
C TYR A 59 -2.81 -9.49 -5.81
N THR A 60 -3.24 -9.78 -7.01
CA THR A 60 -4.55 -10.37 -7.32
C THR A 60 -4.50 -11.07 -8.67
N ASP A 61 -5.26 -12.15 -8.83
CA ASP A 61 -5.36 -12.92 -10.07
C ASP A 61 -4.00 -13.31 -10.68
N GLY A 62 -3.07 -13.72 -9.83
CA GLY A 62 -1.74 -14.18 -10.25
C GLY A 62 -0.76 -13.07 -10.64
N LYS A 63 -1.11 -11.78 -10.44
CA LYS A 63 -0.29 -10.63 -10.83
C LYS A 63 -0.01 -9.70 -9.67
N THR A 64 1.22 -9.19 -9.62
CA THR A 64 1.66 -8.15 -8.69
C THR A 64 1.59 -6.77 -9.34
N TYR A 65 1.14 -5.80 -8.57
CA TYR A 65 1.08 -4.38 -8.92
C TYR A 65 1.83 -3.58 -7.88
N GLU A 66 2.58 -2.58 -8.32
CA GLU A 66 3.26 -1.64 -7.45
C GLU A 66 2.62 -0.26 -7.59
N SER A 67 2.33 0.39 -6.46
CA SER A 67 1.78 1.74 -6.47
C SER A 67 2.85 2.77 -6.82
N LYS A 68 2.41 3.98 -7.15
CA LYS A 68 3.28 5.15 -7.09
C LYS A 68 3.81 5.34 -5.67
N THR A 69 5.02 5.88 -5.55
CA THR A 69 5.57 6.33 -4.27
C THR A 69 5.10 7.75 -4.00
N ILE A 70 4.46 7.99 -2.86
CA ILE A 70 3.97 9.33 -2.46
C ILE A 70 4.83 9.84 -1.31
N ASN A 71 5.41 11.04 -1.47
CA ASN A 71 6.09 11.76 -0.43
C ASN A 71 5.10 12.61 0.37
N PHE A 72 5.23 12.65 1.68
CA PHE A 72 4.32 13.40 2.53
C PHE A 72 4.96 13.79 3.87
N GLU A 73 4.41 14.83 4.49
CA GLU A 73 4.72 15.21 5.86
C GLU A 73 3.71 14.58 6.83
N ILE A 74 4.23 14.00 7.90
CA ILE A 74 3.41 13.39 8.95
C ILE A 74 3.01 14.46 9.96
N VAL A 75 1.69 14.61 10.15
CA VAL A 75 1.09 15.31 11.28
C VAL A 75 0.74 14.32 12.40
N ASP A 76 0.19 13.17 12.02
CA ASP A 76 -0.13 12.08 12.95
C ASP A 76 0.02 10.72 12.25
N ARG A 77 0.61 9.75 12.96
CA ARG A 77 0.84 8.38 12.43
C ARG A 77 -0.29 7.41 12.72
N VAL A 78 -1.16 7.75 13.68
CA VAL A 78 -2.23 6.86 14.12
C VAL A 78 -3.26 6.68 13.00
N GLY A 79 -3.71 5.44 12.78
CA GLY A 79 -4.73 5.11 11.78
C GLY A 79 -4.26 5.07 10.31
N GLY A 80 -2.97 5.32 10.01
CA GLY A 80 -2.47 5.26 8.62
C GLY A 80 -2.60 3.87 7.98
N GLY A 81 -2.37 2.80 8.75
CA GLY A 81 -2.57 1.41 8.30
C GLY A 81 -4.04 1.08 8.10
N ASP A 82 -4.91 1.54 9.01
CA ASP A 82 -6.36 1.33 8.90
C ASP A 82 -6.94 2.08 7.70
N ALA A 83 -6.43 3.30 7.43
CA ALA A 83 -6.79 4.06 6.24
C ALA A 83 -6.35 3.38 4.94
N PHE A 84 -5.17 2.73 4.93
CA PHE A 84 -4.76 1.91 3.81
C PHE A 84 -5.73 0.75 3.58
N SER A 85 -6.04 -0.01 4.65
CA SER A 85 -6.92 -1.17 4.57
C SER A 85 -8.33 -0.80 4.16
N SER A 86 -8.89 0.29 4.72
CA SER A 86 -10.22 0.78 4.35
C SER A 86 -10.27 1.29 2.90
N GLY A 87 -9.21 1.99 2.45
CA GLY A 87 -9.08 2.41 1.06
C GLY A 87 -8.99 1.23 0.09
N LEU A 88 -8.25 0.18 0.46
CA LEU A 88 -8.17 -1.05 -0.32
C LEU A 88 -9.53 -1.75 -0.42
N ILE A 89 -10.23 -1.91 0.71
CA ILE A 89 -11.57 -2.54 0.75
C ILE A 89 -12.56 -1.72 -0.09
N TYR A 90 -12.56 -0.39 0.06
CA TYR A 90 -13.41 0.47 -0.76
C TYR A 90 -13.15 0.25 -2.26
N ALA A 91 -11.89 0.29 -2.67
CA ALA A 91 -11.51 0.11 -4.06
C ALA A 91 -11.90 -1.28 -4.62
N LEU A 92 -11.84 -2.33 -3.79
CA LEU A 92 -12.29 -3.69 -4.16
C LEU A 92 -13.81 -3.81 -4.31
N MET A 93 -14.58 -2.89 -3.71
CA MET A 93 -16.06 -2.85 -3.85
C MET A 93 -16.51 -2.02 -5.05
N GLU A 94 -15.60 -1.28 -5.69
CA GLU A 94 -15.88 -0.46 -6.88
C GLU A 94 -15.69 -1.29 -8.15
N ASP A 95 -16.77 -1.56 -8.88
CA ASP A 95 -16.79 -2.43 -10.06
C ASP A 95 -15.87 -1.97 -11.21
N ASN A 96 -15.48 -0.69 -11.24
CA ASN A 96 -14.74 -0.08 -12.33
C ASN A 96 -13.29 0.32 -11.98
N MET A 97 -12.77 -0.12 -10.84
CA MET A 97 -11.41 0.23 -10.43
C MET A 97 -10.44 -0.86 -10.84
N SER A 98 -9.45 -0.51 -11.68
CA SER A 98 -8.39 -1.45 -12.07
C SER A 98 -7.53 -1.86 -10.85
N PRO A 99 -6.86 -3.03 -10.86
CA PRO A 99 -5.94 -3.42 -9.79
C PRO A 99 -4.83 -2.39 -9.53
N GLN A 100 -4.33 -1.74 -10.57
CA GLN A 100 -3.35 -0.65 -10.42
C GLN A 100 -3.95 0.57 -9.72
N ASP A 101 -5.17 0.96 -10.06
CA ASP A 101 -5.86 2.07 -9.41
C ASP A 101 -6.24 1.72 -7.97
N THR A 102 -6.59 0.46 -7.71
CA THR A 102 -6.88 -0.06 -6.37
C THR A 102 -5.71 0.17 -5.41
N VAL A 103 -4.49 -0.21 -5.79
CA VAL A 103 -3.32 -0.02 -4.93
C VAL A 103 -2.93 1.46 -4.81
N ASN A 104 -3.06 2.24 -5.89
CA ASN A 104 -2.80 3.69 -5.85
C ASN A 104 -3.80 4.41 -4.94
N PHE A 105 -5.08 4.05 -4.98
CA PHE A 105 -6.12 4.61 -4.13
C PHE A 105 -5.87 4.29 -2.65
N ALA A 106 -5.51 3.04 -2.33
CA ALA A 106 -5.22 2.62 -0.96
C ALA A 106 -4.01 3.38 -0.37
N VAL A 107 -2.94 3.58 -1.14
CA VAL A 107 -1.78 4.38 -0.71
C VAL A 107 -2.18 5.84 -0.52
N ALA A 108 -2.93 6.43 -1.45
CA ALA A 108 -3.40 7.81 -1.33
C ALA A 108 -4.28 8.01 -0.09
N SER A 109 -5.18 7.05 0.23
CA SER A 109 -6.00 7.06 1.45
C SER A 109 -5.14 7.09 2.71
N SER A 110 -4.12 6.23 2.78
CA SER A 110 -3.17 6.20 3.90
C SER A 110 -2.40 7.51 4.04
N VAL A 111 -1.89 8.06 2.95
CA VAL A 111 -1.13 9.32 2.95
C VAL A 111 -2.00 10.49 3.43
N MET A 112 -3.23 10.59 2.93
CA MET A 112 -4.18 11.64 3.37
C MET A 112 -4.45 11.57 4.87
N LYS A 113 -4.55 10.36 5.44
CA LYS A 113 -4.74 10.18 6.89
C LYS A 113 -3.56 10.72 7.70
N HIS A 114 -2.33 10.58 7.22
CA HIS A 114 -1.15 11.08 7.93
C HIS A 114 -1.11 12.63 8.06
N ALA A 115 -1.88 13.35 7.23
CA ALA A 115 -2.04 14.82 7.32
C ALA A 115 -3.14 15.25 8.32
N ILE A 116 -3.86 14.31 8.95
CA ILE A 116 -4.98 14.56 9.86
C ILE A 116 -4.61 14.09 11.25
N ARG A 117 -4.90 14.92 12.28
CA ARG A 117 -4.72 14.54 13.68
C ARG A 117 -5.80 13.55 14.13
N GLY A 118 -5.41 12.66 15.04
CA GLY A 118 -6.29 11.61 15.58
C GLY A 118 -6.32 10.36 14.71
N ASP A 119 -7.12 9.38 15.07
CA ASP A 119 -7.20 8.07 14.44
C ASP A 119 -8.25 7.98 13.31
N THR A 120 -9.19 8.92 13.27
CA THR A 120 -10.29 8.91 12.30
C THR A 120 -9.87 9.53 10.97
N ASN A 121 -10.09 8.78 9.89
CA ASN A 121 -9.92 9.30 8.53
C ASN A 121 -11.19 10.03 8.09
N ILE A 122 -11.11 11.35 7.93
CA ILE A 122 -12.22 12.22 7.50
C ILE A 122 -12.09 12.66 6.03
N THR A 123 -11.17 12.06 5.26
CA THR A 123 -11.01 12.38 3.84
C THR A 123 -12.14 11.82 2.99
N SER A 124 -12.57 12.61 2.00
CA SER A 124 -13.55 12.14 1.02
C SER A 124 -12.88 11.31 -0.09
N VAL A 125 -13.66 10.46 -0.74
CA VAL A 125 -13.23 9.68 -1.91
C VAL A 125 -12.67 10.59 -3.01
N ASP A 126 -13.31 11.74 -3.26
CA ASP A 126 -12.84 12.70 -4.28
C ASP A 126 -11.47 13.29 -3.95
N GLN A 127 -11.20 13.58 -2.68
CA GLN A 127 -9.88 14.05 -2.25
C GLN A 127 -8.82 12.98 -2.46
N ILE A 128 -9.12 11.72 -2.12
CA ILE A 128 -8.21 10.59 -2.35
C ILE A 128 -7.95 10.39 -3.85
N LYS A 129 -8.99 10.43 -4.69
CA LYS A 129 -8.86 10.31 -6.15
C LYS A 129 -8.02 11.45 -6.75
N ARG A 130 -8.16 12.68 -6.25
CA ARG A 130 -7.32 13.81 -6.68
C ARG A 130 -5.84 13.57 -6.37
N LEU A 131 -5.53 13.12 -5.15
CA LEU A 131 -4.15 12.79 -4.78
C LEU A 131 -3.61 11.64 -5.63
N MET A 132 -4.39 10.57 -5.83
CA MET A 132 -4.02 9.43 -6.65
C MET A 132 -3.66 9.83 -8.10
N ASN A 133 -4.40 10.79 -8.67
CA ASN A 133 -4.26 11.21 -10.07
C ASN A 133 -3.25 12.34 -10.30
N ASN A 134 -2.77 13.02 -9.24
CA ASN A 134 -1.76 14.07 -9.37
C ASN A 134 -0.42 13.47 -9.77
N SER A 135 0.20 14.05 -10.81
CA SER A 135 1.52 13.66 -11.31
C SER A 135 2.68 14.25 -10.49
N SER A 136 2.43 15.31 -9.71
CA SER A 136 3.38 15.90 -8.75
C SER A 136 2.84 15.72 -7.34
N PHE A 137 3.42 14.76 -6.62
CA PHE A 137 3.00 14.40 -5.27
C PHE A 137 3.65 15.31 -4.21
N ASP A 138 3.36 16.61 -4.27
CA ASP A 138 3.48 17.48 -3.10
C ASP A 138 2.07 17.70 -2.55
N VAL A 139 1.81 17.19 -1.36
CA VAL A 139 0.63 17.59 -0.58
C VAL A 139 0.87 19.04 -0.18
N GLN A 140 0.54 19.98 -1.06
CA GLN A 140 0.50 21.40 -0.71
C GLN A 140 -0.65 21.61 0.28
N ARG A 141 -0.31 22.22 1.39
CA ARG A 141 -1.24 22.69 2.42
C ARG A 141 -2.18 23.75 1.88
#